data_84517bcb59484156aecab1ec71c2abfe
#
_entry.id   84517bcb59484156aecab1ec71c2abfe
#
_cell.length_a   1.000
_cell.length_b   1.000
_cell.length_c   1.000
_cell.angle_alpha   90.00
_cell.angle_beta   90.00
_cell.angle_gamma   90.00
#
_symmetry.space_group_name_H-M   'P 1'
#
loop_
_entity.id
_entity.type
_entity.pdbx_description
1 polymer ?
#
loop_
_entity_poly.entity_id
_entity_poly.type
_entity_poly.pdbx_seq_one_letter_code
_entity_poly.pdbx_strand_id
1 'polypeptide(L)'
;MTMTSSGTATVTLPTDEQILITRGFDAPKHLVFKAFTTPELVKQWWHANRGEMTVAEIDLRPGGRWRYVAVADGGMEVGFHGEYREIVPDERVVSTEAYEGIPDPDANATLNTATFTEADGRTTLTILVEAPSKEVRDAMIESGMEAGMQDALDLLELAAVSLR
;
A
#
# COMPACT_ATOMS: atom_id res chain seq x y z
N MET A 1 11.60 -16.00 -4.58
CA MET A 1 12.82 -15.24 -4.92
C MET A 1 12.86 -13.98 -4.09
N THR A 2 14.04 -13.60 -3.62
CA THR A 2 14.19 -12.40 -2.79
C THR A 2 14.78 -11.27 -3.62
N MET A 3 14.14 -10.10 -3.56
CA MET A 3 14.67 -8.89 -4.15
C MET A 3 15.64 -8.22 -3.17
N THR A 4 16.58 -7.43 -3.68
CA THR A 4 17.40 -6.58 -2.84
C THR A 4 16.55 -5.38 -2.40
N SER A 5 16.35 -5.25 -1.09
CA SER A 5 15.57 -4.13 -0.53
C SER A 5 16.42 -2.87 -0.50
N SER A 6 15.86 -1.76 -1.00
CA SER A 6 16.58 -0.48 -1.07
C SER A 6 16.37 0.40 0.17
N GLY A 7 15.56 -0.04 1.12
CA GLY A 7 15.23 0.73 2.32
C GLY A 7 14.90 -0.17 3.50
N THR A 8 14.06 0.33 4.41
CA THR A 8 13.72 -0.35 5.67
C THR A 8 12.80 -1.55 5.47
N ALA A 9 11.96 -1.53 4.42
CA ALA A 9 11.08 -2.65 4.12
C ALA A 9 11.82 -3.78 3.42
N THR A 10 11.46 -5.02 3.76
CA THR A 10 11.96 -6.22 3.10
C THR A 10 10.97 -6.66 2.05
N VAL A 11 11.44 -6.94 0.83
CA VAL A 11 10.61 -7.38 -0.28
C VAL A 11 11.08 -8.77 -0.71
N THR A 12 10.16 -9.73 -0.73
CA THR A 12 10.41 -11.09 -1.19
C THR A 12 9.37 -11.51 -2.21
N LEU A 13 9.68 -12.54 -2.99
CA LEU A 13 8.80 -13.07 -4.03
C LEU A 13 8.47 -14.53 -3.69
N PRO A 14 7.43 -14.79 -2.89
CA PRO A 14 7.12 -16.16 -2.42
C PRO A 14 6.73 -17.10 -3.54
N THR A 15 6.00 -16.60 -4.54
CA THR A 15 5.62 -17.37 -5.73
C THR A 15 5.74 -16.47 -6.96
N ASP A 16 5.49 -17.03 -8.15
CA ASP A 16 5.58 -16.29 -9.42
C ASP A 16 4.57 -15.15 -9.52
N GLU A 17 3.50 -15.19 -8.73
CA GLU A 17 2.43 -14.20 -8.79
C GLU A 17 2.35 -13.32 -7.56
N GLN A 18 3.27 -13.49 -6.60
CA GLN A 18 3.20 -12.79 -5.32
C GLN A 18 4.39 -11.88 -5.06
N ILE A 19 4.11 -10.82 -4.31
CA ILE A 19 5.13 -9.94 -3.72
C ILE A 19 4.79 -9.82 -2.24
N LEU A 20 5.75 -10.09 -1.36
CA LEU A 20 5.54 -9.93 0.08
C LEU A 20 6.42 -8.80 0.59
N ILE A 21 5.78 -7.82 1.23
CA ILE A 21 6.43 -6.65 1.81
C ILE A 21 6.30 -6.74 3.33
N THR A 22 7.41 -6.56 4.05
CA THR A 22 7.42 -6.56 5.52
C THR A 22 8.17 -5.36 6.02
N ARG A 23 7.57 -4.63 6.97
CA ARG A 23 8.21 -3.44 7.54
C ARG A 23 7.78 -3.23 8.99
N GLY A 24 8.76 -2.88 9.85
CA GLY A 24 8.50 -2.47 11.21
C GLY A 24 8.25 -0.97 11.32
N PHE A 25 7.40 -0.58 12.30
CA PHE A 25 7.04 0.83 12.56
C PHE A 25 7.19 1.11 14.05
N ASP A 26 7.73 2.27 14.39
CA ASP A 26 7.90 2.70 15.79
C ASP A 26 6.63 3.37 16.32
N ALA A 27 5.52 2.65 16.22
CA ALA A 27 4.21 3.09 16.68
C ALA A 27 3.33 1.86 16.94
N PRO A 28 2.35 1.95 17.87
CA PRO A 28 1.43 0.84 18.11
C PRO A 28 0.50 0.62 16.91
N LYS A 29 -0.01 -0.59 16.77
CA LYS A 29 -0.75 -0.99 15.56
C LYS A 29 -2.02 -0.15 15.32
N HIS A 30 -2.69 0.32 16.35
CA HIS A 30 -3.89 1.13 16.16
C HIS A 30 -3.57 2.47 15.48
N LEU A 31 -2.38 3.03 15.72
CA LEU A 31 -1.97 4.27 15.06
C LEU A 31 -1.50 4.02 13.63
N VAL A 32 -0.79 2.92 13.39
CA VAL A 32 -0.39 2.54 12.02
C VAL A 32 -1.63 2.23 11.18
N PHE A 33 -2.58 1.49 11.73
CA PHE A 33 -3.85 1.21 11.07
C PHE A 33 -4.61 2.49 10.76
N LYS A 34 -4.68 3.42 11.72
CA LYS A 34 -5.36 4.70 11.53
C LYS A 34 -4.72 5.51 10.40
N ALA A 35 -3.40 5.60 10.37
CA ALA A 35 -2.70 6.33 9.31
C ALA A 35 -2.89 5.66 7.94
N PHE A 36 -3.00 4.34 7.91
CA PHE A 36 -3.18 3.55 6.70
C PHE A 36 -4.60 3.68 6.11
N THR A 37 -5.60 3.95 6.94
CA THR A 37 -7.02 3.90 6.55
C THR A 37 -7.78 5.23 6.65
N THR A 38 -7.14 6.32 7.03
CA THR A 38 -7.78 7.63 7.16
C THR A 38 -7.40 8.52 5.97
N PRO A 39 -8.38 9.03 5.18
CA PRO A 39 -8.09 9.79 3.97
C PRO A 39 -7.10 10.96 4.15
N GLU A 40 -7.28 11.76 5.20
CA GLU A 40 -6.40 12.91 5.46
C GLU A 40 -4.97 12.47 5.75
N LEU A 41 -4.79 11.31 6.37
CA LEU A 41 -3.47 10.76 6.67
C LEU A 41 -2.87 10.08 5.45
N VAL A 42 -3.68 9.39 4.64
CA VAL A 42 -3.22 8.79 3.38
C VAL A 42 -2.61 9.86 2.46
N LYS A 43 -3.16 11.05 2.46
CA LYS A 43 -2.61 12.17 1.67
C LYS A 43 -1.19 12.56 2.08
N GLN A 44 -0.74 12.16 3.27
CA GLN A 44 0.60 12.49 3.76
C GLN A 44 1.65 11.48 3.31
N TRP A 45 1.27 10.27 2.90
CA TRP A 45 2.27 9.23 2.64
C TRP A 45 2.14 8.50 1.30
N TRP A 46 0.93 8.34 0.76
CA TRP A 46 0.75 7.49 -0.43
C TRP A 46 1.48 8.03 -1.66
N HIS A 47 1.65 9.35 -1.78
CA HIS A 47 2.35 9.97 -2.91
C HIS A 47 3.86 9.67 -2.95
N ALA A 48 4.44 9.14 -1.88
CA ALA A 48 5.85 8.74 -1.82
C ALA A 48 6.84 9.87 -2.21
N ASN A 49 6.53 11.12 -1.86
CA ASN A 49 7.29 12.31 -2.22
C ASN A 49 7.44 12.56 -3.74
N ARG A 50 6.56 11.95 -4.56
CA ARG A 50 6.64 12.06 -6.02
C ARG A 50 5.53 12.90 -6.62
N GLY A 51 4.75 13.56 -5.81
CA GLY A 51 3.64 14.37 -6.30
C GLY A 51 2.74 14.80 -5.17
N GLU A 52 1.55 15.25 -5.52
CA GLU A 52 0.57 15.77 -4.58
C GLU A 52 -0.74 14.97 -4.72
N MET A 53 -1.31 14.59 -3.57
CA MET A 53 -2.58 13.87 -3.55
C MET A 53 -3.74 14.82 -3.85
N THR A 54 -4.53 14.52 -4.87
CA THR A 54 -5.73 15.27 -5.22
C THR A 54 -7.00 14.54 -4.82
N VAL A 55 -6.95 13.21 -4.69
CA VAL A 55 -8.10 12.39 -4.25
C VAL A 55 -7.62 11.35 -3.26
N ALA A 56 -8.32 11.25 -2.14
CA ALA A 56 -8.19 10.12 -1.21
C ALA A 56 -9.58 9.86 -0.65
N GLU A 57 -10.22 8.81 -1.15
CA GLU A 57 -11.57 8.41 -0.78
C GLU A 57 -11.56 7.01 -0.22
N ILE A 58 -12.15 6.81 0.96
CA ILE A 58 -12.18 5.51 1.64
C ILE A 58 -13.57 5.29 2.23
N ASP A 59 -14.21 4.18 1.84
CA ASP A 59 -15.41 3.67 2.48
C ASP A 59 -14.99 2.39 3.20
N LEU A 60 -14.56 2.51 4.45
CA LEU A 60 -13.87 1.46 5.19
C LEU A 60 -14.85 0.42 5.76
N ARG A 61 -15.33 -0.45 4.88
CA ARG A 61 -16.22 -1.57 5.23
C ARG A 61 -16.09 -2.64 4.14
N PRO A 62 -16.41 -3.90 4.46
CA PRO A 62 -16.46 -4.94 3.41
C PRO A 62 -17.44 -4.52 2.29
N GLY A 63 -17.00 -4.60 1.05
CA GLY A 63 -17.75 -4.12 -0.11
C GLY A 63 -17.61 -2.63 -0.38
N GLY A 64 -17.03 -1.85 0.53
CA GLY A 64 -16.75 -0.44 0.31
C GLY A 64 -15.63 -0.22 -0.67
N ARG A 65 -15.57 0.96 -1.26
CA ARG A 65 -14.56 1.29 -2.26
C ARG A 65 -13.56 2.31 -1.75
N TRP A 66 -12.39 2.32 -2.37
CA TRP A 66 -11.38 3.34 -2.13
C TRP A 66 -10.82 3.83 -3.47
N ARG A 67 -10.33 5.08 -3.48
CA ARG A 67 -9.67 5.65 -4.65
C ARG A 67 -8.63 6.67 -4.22
N TYR A 68 -7.43 6.57 -4.78
CA TYR A 68 -6.34 7.51 -4.56
C TYR A 68 -5.85 8.04 -5.90
N VAL A 69 -5.69 9.36 -5.99
CA VAL A 69 -5.11 10.00 -7.17
C VAL A 69 -4.03 10.97 -6.72
N ALA A 70 -2.87 10.87 -7.33
CA ALA A 70 -1.78 11.80 -7.13
C ALA A 70 -1.42 12.45 -8.46
N VAL A 71 -1.04 13.74 -8.41
CA VAL A 71 -0.48 14.44 -9.57
C VAL A 71 1.03 14.44 -9.39
N ALA A 72 1.73 13.69 -10.23
CA ALA A 72 3.18 13.57 -10.18
C ALA A 72 3.86 14.85 -10.67
N ASP A 73 5.13 15.00 -10.35
CA ASP A 73 5.95 16.08 -10.88
C ASP A 73 5.87 16.04 -12.42
N GLY A 74 5.59 17.19 -13.03
CA GLY A 74 5.34 17.27 -14.47
C GLY A 74 3.86 17.22 -14.86
N GLY A 75 2.96 17.06 -13.88
CA GLY A 75 1.52 17.14 -14.08
C GLY A 75 0.84 15.85 -14.47
N MET A 76 1.55 14.71 -14.50
CA MET A 76 0.94 13.42 -14.81
C MET A 76 0.08 12.93 -13.66
N GLU A 77 -1.16 12.58 -13.94
CA GLU A 77 -2.10 12.04 -12.97
C GLU A 77 -1.92 10.53 -12.85
N VAL A 78 -1.78 10.05 -11.60
CA VAL A 78 -1.63 8.62 -11.31
C VAL A 78 -2.76 8.22 -10.38
N GLY A 79 -3.63 7.34 -10.83
CA GLY A 79 -4.81 6.91 -10.07
C GLY A 79 -4.85 5.40 -9.84
N PHE A 80 -5.32 5.05 -8.64
CA PHE A 80 -5.58 3.66 -8.23
C PHE A 80 -6.94 3.60 -7.55
N HIS A 81 -7.63 2.49 -7.70
CA HIS A 81 -8.87 2.25 -6.98
C HIS A 81 -9.00 0.78 -6.62
N GLY A 82 -9.94 0.49 -5.72
CA GLY A 82 -10.21 -0.89 -5.33
C GLY A 82 -11.44 -1.04 -4.47
N GLU A 83 -11.62 -2.25 -3.96
CA GLU A 83 -12.73 -2.64 -3.11
C GLU A 83 -12.20 -3.38 -1.89
N TYR A 84 -12.76 -3.09 -0.72
CA TYR A 84 -12.43 -3.83 0.49
C TYR A 84 -13.17 -5.16 0.51
N ARG A 85 -12.44 -6.23 0.80
CA ARG A 85 -12.97 -7.59 0.95
C ARG A 85 -13.14 -7.98 2.41
N GLU A 86 -12.21 -7.54 3.26
CA GLU A 86 -12.24 -7.84 4.69
C GLU A 86 -11.60 -6.69 5.47
N ILE A 87 -12.23 -6.31 6.58
CA ILE A 87 -11.68 -5.32 7.52
C ILE A 87 -11.75 -5.93 8.92
N VAL A 88 -10.59 -6.15 9.53
CA VAL A 88 -10.49 -6.48 10.96
C VAL A 88 -9.76 -5.31 11.60
N PRO A 89 -10.47 -4.45 12.36
CA PRO A 89 -9.87 -3.22 12.91
C PRO A 89 -8.56 -3.49 13.64
N ASP A 90 -7.55 -2.67 13.33
CA ASP A 90 -6.20 -2.73 13.87
C ASP A 90 -5.41 -4.00 13.54
N GLU A 91 -5.97 -4.95 12.78
CA GLU A 91 -5.34 -6.23 12.52
C GLU A 91 -5.16 -6.59 11.05
N ARG A 92 -6.19 -6.37 10.21
CA ARG A 92 -6.10 -6.81 8.81
C ARG A 92 -7.02 -6.03 7.89
N VAL A 93 -6.50 -5.73 6.70
CA VAL A 93 -7.27 -5.17 5.59
C VAL A 93 -6.99 -6.01 4.35
N VAL A 94 -8.03 -6.57 3.75
CA VAL A 94 -7.94 -7.25 2.46
C VAL A 94 -8.66 -6.40 1.43
N SER A 95 -7.97 -6.03 0.36
CA SER A 95 -8.54 -5.16 -0.67
C SER A 95 -7.98 -5.49 -2.04
N THR A 96 -8.73 -5.13 -3.09
CA THR A 96 -8.20 -5.13 -4.44
C THR A 96 -7.52 -3.81 -4.73
N GLU A 97 -6.60 -3.81 -5.69
CA GLU A 97 -5.93 -2.60 -6.14
C GLU A 97 -5.79 -2.63 -7.65
N ALA A 98 -6.40 -1.66 -8.32
CA ALA A 98 -6.38 -1.54 -9.77
C ALA A 98 -5.68 -0.24 -10.17
N TYR A 99 -4.67 -0.33 -11.04
CA TYR A 99 -4.00 0.84 -11.59
C TYR A 99 -4.81 1.37 -12.78
N GLU A 100 -5.23 2.64 -12.70
CA GLU A 100 -6.10 3.26 -13.71
C GLU A 100 -5.38 3.64 -15.00
N GLY A 101 -4.06 3.59 -15.02
CA GLY A 101 -3.26 3.96 -16.19
C GLY A 101 -3.04 2.87 -17.22
N ILE A 102 -3.74 1.73 -17.10
CA ILE A 102 -3.62 0.59 -18.03
C ILE A 102 -5.01 0.21 -18.58
N PRO A 103 -5.09 -0.51 -19.72
CA PRO A 103 -6.36 -1.07 -20.20
C PRO A 103 -6.92 -2.09 -19.21
N ASP A 104 -8.24 -2.11 -19.04
CA ASP A 104 -8.94 -3.04 -18.14
C ASP A 104 -8.35 -3.10 -16.73
N PRO A 105 -8.33 -1.97 -15.99
CA PRO A 105 -7.70 -1.92 -14.68
C PRO A 105 -8.21 -2.99 -13.71
N ASP A 106 -9.52 -3.22 -13.65
CA ASP A 106 -10.13 -4.17 -12.73
C ASP A 106 -9.79 -5.62 -13.07
N ALA A 107 -9.63 -5.94 -14.36
CA ALA A 107 -9.25 -7.28 -14.79
C ALA A 107 -7.80 -7.61 -14.42
N ASN A 108 -6.97 -6.61 -14.24
CA ASN A 108 -5.55 -6.75 -13.87
C ASN A 108 -5.27 -6.34 -12.43
N ALA A 109 -6.31 -6.19 -11.61
CA ALA A 109 -6.16 -5.81 -10.22
C ALA A 109 -5.44 -6.86 -9.41
N THR A 110 -4.70 -6.40 -8.40
CA THR A 110 -4.08 -7.30 -7.40
C THR A 110 -5.03 -7.47 -6.22
N LEU A 111 -4.82 -8.54 -5.45
CA LEU A 111 -5.44 -8.73 -4.14
C LEU A 111 -4.37 -8.49 -3.09
N ASN A 112 -4.57 -7.52 -2.23
CA ASN A 112 -3.60 -7.11 -1.23
C ASN A 112 -4.12 -7.45 0.17
N THR A 113 -3.30 -8.17 0.94
CA THR A 113 -3.61 -8.50 2.34
C THR A 113 -2.60 -7.78 3.22
N ALA A 114 -3.06 -6.76 3.95
CA ALA A 114 -2.24 -6.03 4.91
C ALA A 114 -2.55 -6.55 6.31
N THR A 115 -1.53 -7.03 7.03
CA THR A 115 -1.66 -7.57 8.38
C THR A 115 -0.78 -6.76 9.33
N PHE A 116 -1.38 -6.33 10.46
CA PHE A 116 -0.74 -5.50 11.47
C PHE A 116 -0.58 -6.32 12.74
N THR A 117 0.65 -6.55 13.17
CA THR A 117 0.94 -7.23 14.45
C THR A 117 1.78 -6.31 15.32
N GLU A 118 1.62 -6.43 16.64
CA GLU A 118 2.31 -5.54 17.57
C GLU A 118 3.06 -6.34 18.63
N ALA A 119 4.27 -5.87 18.94
CA ALA A 119 5.05 -6.36 20.07
C ALA A 119 5.85 -5.18 20.65
N ASP A 120 5.78 -4.99 21.96
CA ASP A 120 6.52 -3.95 22.69
C ASP A 120 6.27 -2.53 22.15
N GLY A 121 5.02 -2.24 21.74
CA GLY A 121 4.64 -0.93 21.23
C GLY A 121 5.09 -0.66 19.81
N ARG A 122 5.63 -1.64 19.12
CA ARG A 122 6.05 -1.54 17.71
C ARG A 122 5.19 -2.45 16.85
N THR A 123 4.91 -1.99 15.65
CA THR A 123 4.08 -2.72 14.69
C THR A 123 4.95 -3.35 13.61
N THR A 124 4.60 -4.58 13.23
CA THR A 124 5.07 -5.18 11.98
C THR A 124 3.91 -5.22 11.01
N LEU A 125 4.06 -4.55 9.88
CA LEU A 125 3.12 -4.58 8.78
C LEU A 125 3.63 -5.52 7.71
N THR A 126 2.80 -6.50 7.34
CA THR A 126 3.08 -7.34 6.18
C THR A 126 2.00 -7.08 5.13
N ILE A 127 2.41 -6.90 3.88
CA ILE A 127 1.48 -6.74 2.76
C ILE A 127 1.80 -7.84 1.75
N LEU A 128 0.86 -8.77 1.61
CA LEU A 128 0.95 -9.80 0.56
C LEU A 128 0.19 -9.29 -0.65
N VAL A 129 0.89 -9.07 -1.75
CA VAL A 129 0.32 -8.66 -3.03
C VAL A 129 0.21 -9.89 -3.91
N GLU A 130 -1.01 -10.20 -4.35
CA GLU A 130 -1.27 -11.34 -5.24
C GLU A 130 -1.76 -10.80 -6.58
N ALA A 131 -0.92 -10.96 -7.62
CA ALA A 131 -1.25 -10.51 -8.97
C ALA A 131 -2.02 -11.60 -9.73
N PRO A 132 -2.82 -11.23 -10.74
CA PRO A 132 -3.57 -12.22 -11.52
C PRO A 132 -2.69 -13.09 -12.41
N SER A 133 -1.45 -12.70 -12.66
CA SER A 133 -0.50 -13.47 -13.47
C SER A 133 0.93 -13.08 -13.13
N LYS A 134 1.88 -13.94 -13.54
CA LYS A 134 3.30 -13.65 -13.42
C LYS A 134 3.68 -12.39 -14.20
N GLU A 135 3.08 -12.21 -15.38
CA GLU A 135 3.35 -11.06 -16.25
C GLU A 135 2.96 -9.74 -15.58
N VAL A 136 1.81 -9.71 -14.91
CA VAL A 136 1.38 -8.52 -14.16
C VAL A 136 2.32 -8.26 -12.98
N ARG A 137 2.68 -9.32 -12.22
CA ARG A 137 3.62 -9.20 -11.10
C ARG A 137 4.96 -8.63 -11.56
N ASP A 138 5.49 -9.19 -12.65
CA ASP A 138 6.79 -8.77 -13.17
C ASP A 138 6.76 -7.32 -13.68
N ALA A 139 5.67 -6.91 -14.31
CA ALA A 139 5.49 -5.53 -14.76
C ALA A 139 5.46 -4.54 -13.58
N MET A 140 4.86 -4.92 -12.47
CA MET A 140 4.87 -4.10 -11.25
C MET A 140 6.29 -3.89 -10.74
N ILE A 141 7.08 -4.96 -10.68
CA ILE A 141 8.47 -4.87 -10.22
C ILE A 141 9.30 -4.00 -11.17
N GLU A 142 9.16 -4.21 -12.48
CA GLU A 142 9.89 -3.44 -13.50
C GLU A 142 9.52 -1.97 -13.54
N SER A 143 8.33 -1.61 -13.04
CA SER A 143 7.90 -0.21 -12.97
C SER A 143 8.64 0.61 -11.92
N GLY A 144 9.46 -0.03 -11.07
CA GLY A 144 10.18 0.65 -10.00
C GLY A 144 9.35 0.83 -8.73
N MET A 145 8.31 0.01 -8.53
CA MET A 145 7.41 0.11 -7.39
C MET A 145 8.13 0.02 -6.04
N GLU A 146 9.27 -0.71 -5.98
CA GLU A 146 9.97 -0.94 -4.71
C GLU A 146 10.49 0.37 -4.10
N ALA A 147 11.11 1.23 -4.91
CA ALA A 147 11.62 2.52 -4.42
C ALA A 147 10.48 3.43 -3.94
N GLY A 148 9.37 3.49 -4.68
CA GLY A 148 8.19 4.26 -4.28
C GLY A 148 7.55 3.72 -3.01
N MET A 149 7.46 2.41 -2.89
CA MET A 149 6.92 1.76 -1.70
C MET A 149 7.78 2.05 -0.47
N GLN A 150 9.11 2.01 -0.58
CA GLN A 150 10.01 2.33 0.53
C GLN A 150 9.75 3.76 1.03
N ASP A 151 9.67 4.72 0.13
CA ASP A 151 9.43 6.12 0.49
C ASP A 151 8.03 6.31 1.10
N ALA A 152 7.01 5.66 0.54
CA ALA A 152 5.65 5.74 1.06
C ALA A 152 5.57 5.18 2.49
N LEU A 153 6.19 4.05 2.76
CA LEU A 153 6.17 3.45 4.10
C LEU A 153 6.95 4.27 5.12
N ASP A 154 8.04 4.94 4.71
CA ASP A 154 8.75 5.87 5.58
C ASP A 154 7.84 7.04 5.98
N LEU A 155 7.08 7.59 5.04
CA LEU A 155 6.12 8.65 5.31
C LEU A 155 4.95 8.15 6.16
N LEU A 156 4.50 6.92 5.95
CA LEU A 156 3.46 6.29 6.77
C LEU A 156 3.91 6.22 8.23
N GLU A 157 5.17 5.87 8.48
CA GLU A 157 5.69 5.86 9.85
C GLU A 157 5.65 7.24 10.47
N LEU A 158 6.06 8.28 9.74
CA LEU A 158 5.99 9.65 10.23
C LEU A 158 4.56 10.05 10.57
N ALA A 159 3.61 9.70 9.72
CA ALA A 159 2.20 9.98 9.97
C ALA A 159 1.70 9.25 11.24
N ALA A 160 2.02 7.97 11.40
CA ALA A 160 1.60 7.20 12.57
C ALA A 160 2.24 7.74 13.85
N VAL A 161 3.53 8.05 13.83
CA VAL A 161 4.25 8.59 15.00
C VAL A 161 3.68 9.95 15.39
N SER A 162 3.25 10.76 14.44
CA SER A 162 2.65 12.08 14.73
C SER A 162 1.35 11.99 15.51
N LEU A 163 0.72 10.81 15.55
CA LEU A 163 -0.54 10.60 16.28
C LEU A 163 -0.34 10.17 17.74
N ARG A 164 0.90 9.99 18.17
CA ARG A 164 1.23 9.59 19.54
C ARG A 164 0.97 10.70 20.53
#